data_36b87ea5f39fa5cf75fc9ceec170565c
#
_entry.id   36b87ea5f39fa5cf75fc9ceec170565c
#
_cell.length_a   1.000
_cell.length_b   1.000
_cell.length_c   1.000
_cell.angle_alpha   90.00
_cell.angle_beta   90.00
_cell.angle_gamma   90.00
#
_symmetry.space_group_name_H-M   'P 1'
#
loop_
_entity.id
_entity.type
_entity.pdbx_description
1 polymer ?
#
loop_
_entity_poly.entity_id
_entity_poly.type
_entity_poly.pdbx_seq_one_letter_code
_entity_poly.pdbx_strand_id
1 'polypeptide(L)'
;MATNIVFHQGSVDGAERAELLKQKGVTIWLTGLSASGKSTIACALEQHLLHQRKFCYRLDGDNIRFGLNKDLGFDEKSRNENIRRIGEVSKLFADACCVSVTAFISPYRADRLMARELHEKANLGFIEVFVDAPLHVAEQRDPKGLYKKARAGEIKDFTGVSAPYEAPENPEIHIRTDECDVSESVRIIAEYLAQHGYV
;
A
#
# COMPACT_ATOMS: atom_id res chain seq x y z
N MET A 1 -21.65 -4.71 15.52
CA MET A 1 -20.67 -3.75 16.09
C MET A 1 -20.54 -4.07 17.57
N ALA A 2 -19.32 -3.97 18.13
CA ALA A 2 -19.17 -4.13 19.56
C ALA A 2 -19.98 -3.02 20.27
N THR A 3 -20.84 -3.42 21.19
CA THR A 3 -21.56 -2.52 22.09
C THR A 3 -20.71 -2.32 23.33
N ASN A 4 -20.80 -1.16 23.99
CA ASN A 4 -20.04 -0.84 25.21
C ASN A 4 -18.55 -0.47 24.98
N ILE A 5 -18.19 0.08 23.83
CA ILE A 5 -16.89 0.73 23.62
C ILE A 5 -17.08 2.23 23.60
N VAL A 6 -16.14 2.95 24.23
CA VAL A 6 -16.06 4.42 24.21
C VAL A 6 -14.68 4.80 23.70
N PHE A 7 -14.66 5.71 22.71
CA PHE A 7 -13.38 6.24 22.24
C PHE A 7 -12.73 7.09 23.34
N HIS A 8 -11.51 6.74 23.73
CA HIS A 8 -10.74 7.47 24.73
C HIS A 8 -9.68 8.32 24.04
N GLN A 9 -9.83 9.64 24.11
CA GLN A 9 -8.85 10.56 23.56
C GLN A 9 -7.64 10.68 24.49
N GLY A 10 -6.44 10.47 23.93
CA GLY A 10 -5.19 10.67 24.66
C GLY A 10 -4.88 12.16 24.86
N SER A 11 -3.90 12.43 25.74
CA SER A 11 -3.37 13.78 25.98
C SER A 11 -2.32 14.22 24.96
N VAL A 12 -1.77 13.32 24.17
CA VAL A 12 -0.81 13.60 23.10
C VAL A 12 -1.54 13.63 21.77
N ASP A 13 -1.32 14.68 20.99
CA ASP A 13 -1.92 14.84 19.66
C ASP A 13 -0.92 14.60 18.50
N GLY A 14 -1.44 14.68 17.27
CA GLY A 14 -0.62 14.51 16.07
C GLY A 14 0.37 15.66 15.82
N ALA A 15 0.07 16.87 16.31
CA ALA A 15 0.96 18.01 16.14
C ALA A 15 2.21 17.88 17.01
N GLU A 16 2.05 17.42 18.25
CA GLU A 16 3.19 17.13 19.16
C GLU A 16 4.09 16.03 18.59
N ARG A 17 3.50 14.96 18.01
CA ARG A 17 4.27 13.91 17.35
C ARG A 17 5.01 14.42 16.12
N ALA A 18 4.33 15.24 15.30
CA ALA A 18 4.92 15.83 14.09
C ALA A 18 6.08 16.78 14.43
N GLU A 19 5.95 17.56 15.50
CA GLU A 19 7.02 18.43 15.99
C GLU A 19 8.25 17.63 16.45
N LEU A 20 8.02 16.57 17.22
CA LEU A 20 9.09 15.67 17.69
C LEU A 20 9.83 15.00 16.53
N LEU A 21 9.09 14.45 15.56
CA LEU A 21 9.63 13.66 14.48
C LEU A 21 10.07 14.50 13.25
N LYS A 22 9.72 15.78 13.22
CA LYS A 22 9.96 16.71 12.09
C LYS A 22 9.46 16.15 10.76
N GLN A 23 8.28 15.51 10.82
CA GLN A 23 7.58 14.98 9.65
C GLN A 23 6.08 14.79 9.95
N LYS A 24 5.27 14.70 8.90
CA LYS A 24 3.85 14.36 9.00
C LYS A 24 3.63 12.90 8.63
N GLY A 25 2.67 12.27 9.29
CA GLY A 25 2.27 10.92 8.91
C GLY A 25 1.48 10.89 7.62
N VAL A 26 1.70 9.86 6.82
CA VAL A 26 1.03 9.64 5.54
C VAL A 26 1.06 8.16 5.20
N THR A 27 0.03 7.68 4.54
CA THR A 27 0.05 6.34 3.92
C THR A 27 0.30 6.47 2.42
N ILE A 28 1.34 5.79 1.94
CA ILE A 28 1.64 5.60 0.53
C ILE A 28 1.09 4.22 0.15
N TRP A 29 0.03 4.19 -0.63
CA TRP A 29 -0.69 2.99 -1.00
C TRP A 29 -0.33 2.54 -2.41
N LEU A 30 0.65 1.61 -2.51
CA LEU A 30 1.04 1.04 -3.79
C LEU A 30 0.07 -0.08 -4.17
N THR A 31 -0.61 0.07 -5.30
CA THR A 31 -1.51 -0.92 -5.90
C THR A 31 -1.03 -1.30 -7.31
N GLY A 32 -1.39 -2.48 -7.78
CA GLY A 32 -1.01 -3.00 -9.11
C GLY A 32 -0.99 -4.52 -9.16
N LEU A 33 -0.81 -5.09 -10.34
CA LEU A 33 -0.75 -6.53 -10.57
C LEU A 33 0.37 -7.23 -9.77
N SER A 34 0.28 -8.53 -9.58
CA SER A 34 1.43 -9.33 -9.15
C SER A 34 2.61 -9.07 -10.10
N ALA A 35 3.84 -9.08 -9.59
CA ALA A 35 5.05 -8.79 -10.37
C ALA A 35 5.11 -7.40 -11.06
N SER A 36 4.20 -6.45 -10.72
CA SER A 36 4.30 -5.08 -11.24
C SER A 36 5.46 -4.25 -10.65
N GLY A 37 6.14 -4.74 -9.60
CA GLY A 37 7.28 -4.04 -8.98
C GLY A 37 6.98 -3.39 -7.63
N LYS A 38 5.76 -3.47 -7.10
CA LYS A 38 5.34 -2.81 -5.83
C LYS A 38 6.29 -3.04 -4.66
N SER A 39 6.59 -4.31 -4.35
CA SER A 39 7.46 -4.65 -3.20
C SER A 39 8.89 -4.16 -3.40
N THR A 40 9.39 -4.16 -4.62
CA THR A 40 10.73 -3.66 -4.97
C THR A 40 10.80 -2.14 -4.77
N ILE A 41 9.81 -1.41 -5.30
CA ILE A 41 9.70 0.05 -5.12
C ILE A 41 9.51 0.39 -3.65
N ALA A 42 8.61 -0.32 -2.94
CA ALA A 42 8.36 -0.09 -1.51
C ALA A 42 9.63 -0.29 -0.66
N CYS A 43 10.41 -1.33 -0.94
CA CYS A 43 11.67 -1.58 -0.24
C CYS A 43 12.72 -0.49 -0.51
N ALA A 44 12.87 -0.08 -1.75
CA ALA A 44 13.80 0.98 -2.13
C ALA A 44 13.38 2.35 -1.57
N LEU A 45 12.08 2.66 -1.56
CA LEU A 45 11.52 3.88 -0.98
C LEU A 45 11.74 3.91 0.54
N GLU A 46 11.46 2.81 1.25
CA GLU A 46 11.73 2.70 2.69
C GLU A 46 13.20 2.98 3.00
N GLN A 47 14.11 2.35 2.26
CA GLN A 47 15.56 2.59 2.41
C GLN A 47 15.94 4.06 2.14
N HIS A 48 15.41 4.66 1.08
CA HIS A 48 15.64 6.05 0.72
C HIS A 48 15.19 6.99 1.85
N LEU A 49 13.97 6.82 2.37
CA LEU A 49 13.42 7.64 3.45
C LEU A 49 14.23 7.50 4.75
N LEU A 50 14.63 6.27 5.11
CA LEU A 50 15.49 6.04 6.28
C LEU A 50 16.85 6.72 6.15
N HIS A 51 17.47 6.72 4.98
CA HIS A 51 18.72 7.46 4.74
C HIS A 51 18.54 8.96 4.89
N GLN A 52 17.35 9.48 4.62
CA GLN A 52 16.98 10.89 4.88
C GLN A 52 16.53 11.12 6.33
N ARG A 53 16.70 10.13 7.22
CA ARG A 53 16.30 10.16 8.64
C ARG A 53 14.80 10.38 8.84
N LYS A 54 13.99 9.87 7.92
CA LYS A 54 12.53 9.87 8.04
C LYS A 54 12.04 8.56 8.64
N PHE A 55 11.12 8.66 9.59
CA PHE A 55 10.48 7.50 10.18
C PHE A 55 9.47 6.91 9.21
N CYS A 56 9.73 5.72 8.71
CA CYS A 56 8.87 5.00 7.78
C CYS A 56 8.82 3.51 8.11
N TYR A 57 7.75 2.86 7.67
CA TYR A 57 7.59 1.41 7.83
C TYR A 57 6.85 0.81 6.64
N ARG A 58 7.36 -0.33 6.14
CA ARG A 58 6.81 -1.03 5.00
C ARG A 58 5.88 -2.17 5.41
N LEU A 59 4.64 -2.11 4.96
CA LEU A 59 3.63 -3.16 5.08
C LEU A 59 3.52 -3.88 3.72
N ASP A 60 4.09 -5.08 3.65
CA ASP A 60 4.10 -5.89 2.43
C ASP A 60 3.05 -7.01 2.51
N GLY A 61 2.35 -7.24 1.39
CA GLY A 61 1.23 -8.18 1.34
C GLY A 61 1.57 -9.61 1.72
N ASP A 62 2.75 -10.09 1.36
CA ASP A 62 3.19 -11.42 1.76
C ASP A 62 3.56 -11.46 3.25
N ASN A 63 4.36 -10.47 3.71
CA ASN A 63 4.82 -10.43 5.10
C ASN A 63 3.68 -10.38 6.10
N ILE A 64 2.65 -9.58 5.81
CA ILE A 64 1.48 -9.44 6.68
C ILE A 64 0.71 -10.77 6.82
N ARG A 65 0.74 -11.62 5.79
CA ARG A 65 0.08 -12.93 5.82
C ARG A 65 0.82 -13.97 6.67
N PHE A 66 2.07 -13.75 7.07
CA PHE A 66 2.75 -14.58 8.06
C PHE A 66 2.29 -14.30 9.50
N GLY A 67 1.67 -13.16 9.75
CA GLY A 67 1.24 -12.73 11.08
C GLY A 67 -0.20 -12.25 11.13
N LEU A 68 -0.42 -10.95 10.99
CA LEU A 68 -1.69 -10.26 11.17
C LEU A 68 -2.85 -10.89 10.38
N ASN A 69 -2.60 -11.33 9.16
CA ASN A 69 -3.60 -11.85 8.24
C ASN A 69 -3.40 -13.34 7.89
N LYS A 70 -2.74 -14.11 8.78
CA LYS A 70 -2.49 -15.54 8.56
C LYS A 70 -3.76 -16.40 8.49
N ASP A 71 -4.86 -15.90 9.00
CA ASP A 71 -6.18 -16.52 9.01
C ASP A 71 -6.97 -16.30 7.71
N LEU A 72 -6.47 -15.46 6.78
CA LEU A 72 -7.17 -15.09 5.57
C LEU A 72 -6.66 -15.88 4.34
N GLY A 73 -7.60 -16.33 3.52
CA GLY A 73 -7.37 -16.94 2.22
C GLY A 73 -7.21 -15.93 1.08
N PHE A 74 -7.48 -16.39 -0.16
CA PHE A 74 -7.37 -15.58 -1.38
C PHE A 74 -8.71 -15.41 -2.12
N ASP A 75 -9.82 -15.91 -1.54
CA ASP A 75 -11.16 -15.60 -2.00
C ASP A 75 -11.48 -14.11 -1.83
N GLU A 76 -12.53 -13.64 -2.49
CA GLU A 76 -12.91 -12.23 -2.50
C GLU A 76 -13.13 -11.68 -1.09
N LYS A 77 -13.87 -12.40 -0.24
CA LYS A 77 -14.14 -11.97 1.14
C LYS A 77 -12.86 -11.83 1.97
N SER A 78 -11.94 -12.77 1.84
CA SER A 78 -10.64 -12.74 2.50
C SER A 78 -9.76 -11.58 1.99
N ARG A 79 -9.83 -11.27 0.69
CA ARG A 79 -9.13 -10.13 0.10
C ARG A 79 -9.66 -8.80 0.64
N ASN A 80 -10.98 -8.62 0.70
CA ASN A 80 -11.61 -7.42 1.22
C ASN A 80 -11.25 -7.22 2.70
N GLU A 81 -11.32 -8.28 3.51
CA GLU A 81 -10.92 -8.22 4.93
C GLU A 81 -9.41 -7.94 5.09
N ASN A 82 -8.56 -8.51 4.22
CA ASN A 82 -7.13 -8.20 4.21
C ASN A 82 -6.90 -6.69 4.01
N ILE A 83 -7.55 -6.08 3.02
CA ILE A 83 -7.39 -4.65 2.74
C ILE A 83 -8.00 -3.80 3.85
N ARG A 84 -9.14 -4.20 4.42
CA ARG A 84 -9.74 -3.52 5.58
C ARG A 84 -8.77 -3.47 6.77
N ARG A 85 -8.17 -4.61 7.13
CA ARG A 85 -7.19 -4.66 8.24
C ARG A 85 -5.97 -3.79 7.97
N ILE A 86 -5.45 -3.82 6.73
CA ILE A 86 -4.29 -3.00 6.36
C ILE A 86 -4.64 -1.53 6.35
N GLY A 87 -5.82 -1.15 5.90
CA GLY A 87 -6.32 0.23 5.99
C GLY A 87 -6.28 0.77 7.42
N GLU A 88 -6.78 -0.02 8.40
CA GLU A 88 -6.72 0.36 9.81
C GLU A 88 -5.27 0.44 10.36
N VAL A 89 -4.44 -0.55 10.05
CA VAL A 89 -3.04 -0.57 10.52
C VAL A 89 -2.24 0.58 9.93
N SER A 90 -2.33 0.83 8.61
CA SER A 90 -1.62 1.93 7.96
C SER A 90 -2.07 3.30 8.50
N LYS A 91 -3.37 3.45 8.81
CA LYS A 91 -3.90 4.65 9.47
C LYS A 91 -3.27 4.87 10.85
N LEU A 92 -3.11 3.81 11.67
CA LEU A 92 -2.45 3.93 12.98
C LEU A 92 -0.98 4.33 12.84
N PHE A 93 -0.26 3.80 11.84
CA PHE A 93 1.11 4.24 11.54
C PHE A 93 1.15 5.71 11.11
N ALA A 94 0.23 6.14 10.24
CA ALA A 94 0.15 7.53 9.82
C ALA A 94 -0.21 8.47 10.98
N ASP A 95 -1.13 8.07 11.89
CA ASP A 95 -1.45 8.83 13.12
C ASP A 95 -0.24 8.95 14.05
N ALA A 96 0.64 7.96 14.06
CA ALA A 96 1.92 8.01 14.77
C ALA A 96 3.00 8.83 14.04
N CYS A 97 2.65 9.60 13.01
CA CYS A 97 3.55 10.38 12.15
C CYS A 97 4.58 9.52 11.39
N CYS A 98 4.28 8.25 11.13
CA CYS A 98 5.07 7.38 10.26
C CYS A 98 4.69 7.57 8.79
N VAL A 99 5.65 7.52 7.89
CA VAL A 99 5.38 7.29 6.46
C VAL A 99 5.12 5.80 6.27
N SER A 100 3.84 5.41 6.22
CA SER A 100 3.41 4.02 6.04
C SER A 100 3.44 3.65 4.56
N VAL A 101 4.38 2.79 4.15
CA VAL A 101 4.50 2.33 2.76
C VAL A 101 3.81 0.99 2.62
N THR A 102 2.62 0.95 2.03
CA THR A 102 1.86 -0.29 1.84
C THR A 102 2.06 -0.83 0.42
N ALA A 103 2.31 -2.13 0.26
CA ALA A 103 2.51 -2.79 -1.03
C ALA A 103 1.58 -4.00 -1.17
N PHE A 104 0.39 -3.77 -1.71
CA PHE A 104 -0.66 -4.77 -1.89
C PHE A 104 -1.22 -4.73 -3.31
N ILE A 105 -1.70 -5.86 -3.84
CA ILE A 105 -2.42 -5.86 -5.12
C ILE A 105 -3.63 -4.96 -5.01
N SER A 106 -4.42 -5.10 -3.93
CA SER A 106 -5.66 -4.33 -3.66
C SER A 106 -6.51 -4.12 -4.92
N PRO A 107 -7.06 -5.22 -5.50
CA PRO A 107 -7.56 -5.21 -6.87
C PRO A 107 -8.85 -4.41 -7.05
N TYR A 108 -9.63 -4.19 -5.99
CA TYR A 108 -10.94 -3.55 -6.07
C TYR A 108 -10.86 -2.07 -5.69
N ARG A 109 -11.46 -1.20 -6.52
CA ARG A 109 -11.53 0.25 -6.25
C ARG A 109 -12.24 0.56 -4.94
N ALA A 110 -13.32 -0.17 -4.67
CA ALA A 110 -14.10 0.02 -3.43
C ALA A 110 -13.26 -0.18 -2.17
N ASP A 111 -12.37 -1.18 -2.15
CA ASP A 111 -11.51 -1.46 -1.01
C ASP A 111 -10.46 -0.35 -0.81
N ARG A 112 -9.88 0.14 -1.91
CA ARG A 112 -8.91 1.25 -1.86
C ARG A 112 -9.58 2.55 -1.43
N LEU A 113 -10.80 2.81 -1.93
CA LEU A 113 -11.60 3.96 -1.51
C LEU A 113 -11.93 3.89 -0.01
N MET A 114 -12.34 2.73 0.50
CA MET A 114 -12.57 2.53 1.93
C MET A 114 -11.31 2.86 2.75
N ALA A 115 -10.13 2.40 2.32
CA ALA A 115 -8.88 2.72 3.00
C ALA A 115 -8.58 4.23 2.97
N ARG A 116 -8.82 4.91 1.84
CA ARG A 116 -8.69 6.36 1.70
C ARG A 116 -9.62 7.10 2.66
N GLU A 117 -10.91 6.76 2.68
CA GLU A 117 -11.90 7.38 3.56
C GLU A 117 -11.58 7.23 5.06
N LEU A 118 -10.96 6.11 5.45
CA LEU A 118 -10.49 5.92 6.82
C LEU A 118 -9.43 6.95 7.21
N HIS A 119 -8.53 7.30 6.31
CA HIS A 119 -7.49 8.31 6.52
C HIS A 119 -8.08 9.73 6.50
N GLU A 120 -8.92 10.03 5.52
CA GLU A 120 -9.56 11.35 5.38
C GLU A 120 -10.41 11.70 6.62
N LYS A 121 -11.18 10.75 7.15
CA LYS A 121 -11.96 10.91 8.39
C LYS A 121 -11.10 11.21 9.63
N ALA A 122 -9.81 10.81 9.57
CA ALA A 122 -8.83 11.07 10.61
C ALA A 122 -7.92 12.27 10.30
N ASN A 123 -8.18 13.04 9.23
CA ASN A 123 -7.33 14.12 8.72
C ASN A 123 -5.89 13.68 8.45
N LEU A 124 -5.68 12.44 7.97
CA LEU A 124 -4.39 11.86 7.63
C LEU A 124 -4.22 11.80 6.11
N GLY A 125 -2.98 11.96 5.65
CA GLY A 125 -2.64 11.84 4.24
C GLY A 125 -2.76 10.40 3.72
N PHE A 126 -3.31 10.28 2.51
CA PHE A 126 -3.38 9.03 1.76
C PHE A 126 -2.99 9.31 0.31
N ILE A 127 -1.96 8.64 -0.18
CA ILE A 127 -1.40 8.80 -1.52
C ILE A 127 -1.51 7.45 -2.23
N GLU A 128 -2.41 7.35 -3.20
CA GLU A 128 -2.54 6.16 -4.04
C GLU A 128 -1.50 6.19 -5.15
N VAL A 129 -0.63 5.17 -5.18
CA VAL A 129 0.40 5.00 -6.20
C VAL A 129 0.04 3.81 -7.08
N PHE A 130 -0.34 4.07 -8.31
CA PHE A 130 -0.57 3.02 -9.29
C PHE A 130 0.77 2.55 -9.87
N VAL A 131 1.20 1.37 -9.43
CA VAL A 131 2.40 0.70 -9.94
C VAL A 131 1.97 -0.17 -11.12
N ASP A 132 1.95 0.44 -12.28
CA ASP A 132 1.43 -0.12 -13.52
C ASP A 132 2.50 -0.91 -14.27
N ALA A 133 2.11 -2.09 -14.72
CA ALA A 133 2.86 -2.90 -15.66
C ALA A 133 1.83 -3.60 -16.58
N PRO A 134 2.00 -3.56 -17.90
CA PRO A 134 1.18 -4.35 -18.80
C PRO A 134 1.17 -5.83 -18.38
N LEU A 135 0.03 -6.50 -18.49
CA LEU A 135 -0.12 -7.88 -18.03
C LEU A 135 0.96 -8.82 -18.59
N HIS A 136 1.29 -8.68 -19.89
CA HIS A 136 2.32 -9.51 -20.50
C HIS A 136 3.71 -9.27 -19.90
N VAL A 137 4.03 -8.05 -19.48
CA VAL A 137 5.29 -7.73 -18.79
C VAL A 137 5.32 -8.36 -17.40
N ALA A 138 4.20 -8.26 -16.66
CA ALA A 138 4.07 -8.88 -15.35
C ALA A 138 4.19 -10.41 -15.43
N GLU A 139 3.59 -11.04 -16.44
CA GLU A 139 3.70 -12.46 -16.73
C GLU A 139 5.14 -12.90 -17.11
N GLN A 140 5.85 -12.09 -17.90
CA GLN A 140 7.25 -12.35 -18.23
C GLN A 140 8.17 -12.28 -17.01
N ARG A 141 7.90 -11.32 -16.11
CA ARG A 141 8.69 -11.18 -14.88
C ARG A 141 8.47 -12.35 -13.92
N ASP A 142 7.25 -12.71 -13.66
CA ASP A 142 6.73 -13.80 -12.79
C ASP A 142 7.75 -14.41 -11.79
N PRO A 143 8.37 -13.64 -10.88
CA PRO A 143 9.48 -14.06 -10.05
C PRO A 143 9.13 -15.23 -9.09
N LYS A 144 7.83 -15.45 -8.86
CA LYS A 144 7.31 -16.49 -7.97
C LYS A 144 6.66 -17.65 -8.72
N GLY A 145 6.62 -17.60 -10.06
CA GLY A 145 5.95 -18.59 -10.89
C GLY A 145 4.42 -18.65 -10.72
N LEU A 146 3.81 -17.58 -10.20
CA LEU A 146 2.37 -17.56 -9.89
C LEU A 146 1.51 -17.45 -11.14
N TYR A 147 1.94 -16.66 -12.14
CA TYR A 147 1.24 -16.59 -13.42
C TYR A 147 1.27 -17.93 -14.16
N LYS A 148 2.42 -18.60 -14.17
CA LYS A 148 2.55 -19.94 -14.75
C LYS A 148 1.55 -20.92 -14.11
N LYS A 149 1.44 -20.93 -12.79
CA LYS A 149 0.51 -21.78 -12.05
C LYS A 149 -0.95 -21.39 -12.31
N ALA A 150 -1.25 -20.08 -12.37
CA ALA A 150 -2.60 -19.60 -12.67
C ALA A 150 -3.05 -20.00 -14.09
N ARG A 151 -2.17 -19.86 -15.09
CA ARG A 151 -2.44 -20.29 -16.47
C ARG A 151 -2.60 -21.82 -16.58
N ALA A 152 -1.91 -22.59 -15.76
CA ALA A 152 -2.08 -24.03 -15.66
C ALA A 152 -3.35 -24.46 -14.90
N GLY A 153 -4.11 -23.51 -14.33
CA GLY A 153 -5.32 -23.78 -13.54
C GLY A 153 -5.07 -24.27 -12.10
N GLU A 154 -3.82 -24.26 -11.65
CA GLU A 154 -3.43 -24.66 -10.30
C GLU A 154 -3.82 -23.61 -9.24
N ILE A 155 -3.89 -22.34 -9.63
CA ILE A 155 -4.33 -21.23 -8.78
C ILE A 155 -5.63 -20.66 -9.36
N LYS A 156 -6.70 -20.71 -8.56
CA LYS A 156 -7.99 -20.08 -8.88
C LYS A 156 -8.00 -18.61 -8.44
N ASP A 157 -8.88 -17.83 -9.05
CA ASP A 157 -9.13 -16.43 -8.69
C ASP A 157 -7.86 -15.55 -8.66
N PHE A 158 -6.91 -15.82 -9.59
CA PHE A 158 -5.68 -15.06 -9.68
C PHE A 158 -5.90 -13.73 -10.40
N THR A 159 -5.57 -12.63 -9.73
CA THR A 159 -5.77 -11.26 -10.24
C THR A 159 -5.01 -11.04 -11.55
N GLY A 160 -5.72 -10.57 -12.57
CA GLY A 160 -5.19 -10.35 -13.92
C GLY A 160 -5.29 -11.56 -14.85
N VAL A 161 -5.65 -12.76 -14.35
CA VAL A 161 -5.83 -13.98 -15.16
C VAL A 161 -7.28 -14.48 -15.08
N SER A 162 -7.74 -14.86 -13.89
CA SER A 162 -9.09 -15.38 -13.65
C SER A 162 -9.90 -14.53 -12.68
N ALA A 163 -9.30 -13.49 -12.08
CA ALA A 163 -9.97 -12.47 -11.30
C ALA A 163 -9.60 -11.07 -11.81
N PRO A 164 -10.50 -10.07 -11.69
CA PRO A 164 -10.26 -8.72 -12.20
C PRO A 164 -9.21 -7.97 -11.37
N TYR A 165 -8.57 -6.99 -12.01
CA TYR A 165 -7.89 -5.87 -11.40
C TYR A 165 -8.53 -4.58 -11.91
N GLU A 166 -9.05 -3.79 -11.01
CA GLU A 166 -9.67 -2.50 -11.31
C GLU A 166 -8.62 -1.39 -11.14
N ALA A 167 -8.02 -0.95 -12.24
CA ALA A 167 -7.04 0.13 -12.19
C ALA A 167 -7.62 1.40 -11.54
N PRO A 168 -6.82 2.15 -10.75
CA PRO A 168 -7.24 3.45 -10.23
C PRO A 168 -7.65 4.40 -11.35
N GLU A 169 -8.69 5.22 -11.13
CA GLU A 169 -9.11 6.24 -12.10
C GLU A 169 -8.28 7.51 -11.97
N ASN A 170 -7.99 7.92 -10.74
CA ASN A 170 -7.28 9.15 -10.44
C ASN A 170 -6.27 8.92 -9.29
N PRO A 171 -5.22 8.12 -9.50
CA PRO A 171 -4.17 7.95 -8.49
C PRO A 171 -3.38 9.25 -8.37
N GLU A 172 -2.88 9.58 -7.20
CA GLU A 172 -1.98 10.72 -7.00
C GLU A 172 -0.67 10.54 -7.78
N ILE A 173 -0.22 9.29 -7.92
CA ILE A 173 1.00 8.97 -8.68
C ILE A 173 0.74 7.75 -9.56
N HIS A 174 1.10 7.85 -10.84
CA HIS A 174 1.07 6.74 -11.80
C HIS A 174 2.49 6.44 -12.27
N ILE A 175 2.97 5.22 -12.04
CA ILE A 175 4.31 4.75 -12.39
C ILE A 175 4.20 3.59 -13.38
N ARG A 176 4.73 3.77 -14.59
CA ARG A 176 4.87 2.76 -15.64
C ARG A 176 6.18 2.01 -15.45
N THR A 177 6.14 0.83 -14.81
CA THR A 177 7.37 0.08 -14.49
C THR A 177 7.98 -0.70 -15.66
N ASP A 178 7.36 -0.69 -16.81
CA ASP A 178 7.93 -1.12 -18.09
C ASP A 178 8.76 -0.01 -18.77
N GLU A 179 8.57 1.25 -18.37
CA GLU A 179 9.23 2.43 -18.91
C GLU A 179 10.18 3.12 -17.90
N CYS A 180 10.02 2.83 -16.61
CA CYS A 180 10.66 3.53 -15.51
C CYS A 180 11.36 2.52 -14.59
N ASP A 181 12.62 2.78 -14.23
CA ASP A 181 13.34 1.95 -13.28
C ASP A 181 12.96 2.23 -11.82
N VAL A 182 13.53 1.44 -10.90
CA VAL A 182 13.23 1.55 -9.47
C VAL A 182 13.71 2.88 -8.89
N SER A 183 14.87 3.37 -9.30
CA SER A 183 15.44 4.64 -8.82
C SER A 183 14.55 5.82 -9.19
N GLU A 184 14.11 5.84 -10.43
CA GLU A 184 13.21 6.88 -10.93
C GLU A 184 11.83 6.80 -10.25
N SER A 185 11.31 5.59 -10.05
CA SER A 185 10.06 5.37 -9.31
C SER A 185 10.12 5.93 -7.89
N VAL A 186 11.23 5.69 -7.19
CA VAL A 186 11.48 6.23 -5.84
C VAL A 186 11.58 7.74 -5.86
N ARG A 187 12.30 8.31 -6.85
CA ARG A 187 12.47 9.77 -7.01
C ARG A 187 11.10 10.46 -7.16
N ILE A 188 10.24 9.94 -8.04
CA ILE A 188 8.89 10.49 -8.27
C ILE A 188 8.09 10.53 -6.96
N ILE A 189 8.08 9.43 -6.20
CA ILE A 189 7.35 9.37 -4.93
C ILE A 189 7.95 10.32 -3.90
N ALA A 190 9.28 10.35 -3.75
CA ALA A 190 9.96 11.19 -2.78
C ALA A 190 9.77 12.70 -3.07
N GLU A 191 9.82 13.10 -4.34
CA GLU A 191 9.53 14.47 -4.76
C GLU A 191 8.08 14.86 -4.46
N TYR A 192 7.12 13.97 -4.70
CA TYR A 192 5.72 14.21 -4.34
C TYR A 192 5.57 14.44 -2.82
N LEU A 193 6.19 13.61 -1.99
CA LEU A 193 6.17 13.75 -0.53
C LEU A 193 6.75 15.09 -0.06
N ALA A 194 7.89 15.50 -0.63
CA ALA A 194 8.55 16.77 -0.31
C ALA A 194 7.70 17.97 -0.74
N GLN A 195 7.13 17.95 -1.95
CA GLN A 195 6.26 19.02 -2.46
C GLN A 195 5.01 19.23 -1.62
N HIS A 196 4.48 18.15 -1.00
CA HIS A 196 3.29 18.23 -0.14
C HIS A 196 3.60 18.36 1.35
N GLY A 197 4.89 18.51 1.71
CA GLY A 197 5.34 18.77 3.07
C GLY A 197 5.13 17.61 4.05
N TYR A 198 5.25 16.36 3.57
CA TYR A 198 5.24 15.18 4.42
C TYR A 198 6.62 14.84 4.98
N VAL A 199 7.68 15.15 4.23
CA VAL A 199 9.06 14.81 4.57
C VAL A 199 10.02 15.97 4.35
#